data_f0d2d97fd68e8e2a2204cfc23ba32550
#
_entry.id   f0d2d97fd68e8e2a2204cfc23ba32550
#
_cell.length_a   1.000
_cell.length_b   1.000
_cell.length_c   1.000
_cell.angle_alpha   90.00
_cell.angle_beta   90.00
_cell.angle_gamma   90.00
#
_symmetry.space_group_name_H-M   'P 1'
#
loop_
_entity.id
_entity.type
_entity.pdbx_description
1 polymer ?
#
loop_
_entity_poly.entity_id
_entity_poly.type
_entity_poly.pdbx_seq_one_letter_code
_entity_poly.pdbx_strand_id
1 'polypeptide(L)'
;MQFHTVKPKTKHRRSRRVGRGGKRGTYSGRGIKGQHARAGAKFRPAEREIIKKIPKLRGYKFKRFRKKPAVVNLDQIERSAKIGDTVTPAWLAERGLVERAGGSLPAVKILGRGTLAKGIAFKGVEFSASAKKKTA
;
A
#
# COMPACT_ATOMS: atom_id res chain seq x y z
N MET A 1 -0.02 28.93 39.65
CA MET A 1 -1.36 28.39 39.46
C MET A 1 -1.77 27.71 40.76
N GLN A 2 -2.84 28.15 41.41
CA GLN A 2 -3.28 27.59 42.71
C GLN A 2 -4.45 26.62 42.48
N PHE A 3 -4.59 25.59 43.29
CA PHE A 3 -5.61 24.55 43.10
C PHE A 3 -7.05 25.09 43.07
N HIS A 4 -7.36 26.15 43.83
CA HIS A 4 -8.67 26.77 43.84
C HIS A 4 -9.01 27.56 42.56
N THR A 5 -8.02 27.88 41.73
CA THR A 5 -8.23 28.58 40.45
C THR A 5 -8.41 27.63 39.26
N VAL A 6 -8.23 26.33 39.48
CA VAL A 6 -8.36 25.32 38.43
C VAL A 6 -9.85 25.09 38.14
N LYS A 7 -10.32 25.56 37.00
CA LYS A 7 -11.68 25.33 36.54
C LYS A 7 -11.67 24.41 35.29
N PRO A 8 -12.60 23.46 35.19
CA PRO A 8 -12.69 22.64 33.99
C PRO A 8 -13.05 23.51 32.77
N LYS A 9 -12.39 23.27 31.64
CA LYS A 9 -12.66 23.99 30.37
C LYS A 9 -14.06 23.71 29.82
N THR A 10 -14.62 22.55 30.13
CA THR A 10 -15.94 22.13 29.68
C THR A 10 -16.92 22.12 30.83
N LYS A 11 -18.11 22.69 30.60
CA LYS A 11 -19.19 22.71 31.60
C LYS A 11 -19.69 21.27 31.83
N HIS A 12 -19.72 20.83 33.08
CA HIS A 12 -20.26 19.50 33.41
C HIS A 12 -21.75 19.42 33.02
N ARG A 13 -22.08 18.50 32.11
CA ARG A 13 -23.46 18.27 31.69
C ARG A 13 -24.12 17.33 32.68
N ARG A 14 -25.11 17.82 33.45
CA ARG A 14 -25.92 16.97 34.32
C ARG A 14 -26.67 15.93 33.50
N SER A 15 -26.56 14.67 33.88
CA SER A 15 -27.34 13.61 33.26
C SER A 15 -28.82 13.79 33.59
N ARG A 16 -29.69 13.73 32.61
CA ARG A 16 -31.12 13.85 32.76
C ARG A 16 -31.70 12.52 33.17
N ARG A 17 -32.46 12.50 34.25
CA ARG A 17 -33.29 11.33 34.61
C ARG A 17 -34.47 11.22 33.65
N VAL A 18 -34.61 10.11 32.94
CA VAL A 18 -35.71 9.83 32.01
C VAL A 18 -36.59 8.72 32.56
N GLY A 19 -37.86 8.64 32.14
CA GLY A 19 -38.78 7.63 32.58
C GLY A 19 -39.26 7.79 34.06
N ARG A 20 -39.30 9.05 34.57
CA ARG A 20 -39.71 9.37 35.95
C ARG A 20 -40.99 10.21 35.99
N GLY A 21 -41.87 10.02 35.04
CA GLY A 21 -43.15 10.75 34.93
C GLY A 21 -43.05 12.07 34.19
N GLY A 22 -44.13 12.83 34.18
CA GLY A 22 -44.27 14.07 33.43
C GLY A 22 -44.43 13.88 31.92
N LYS A 23 -44.40 14.98 31.16
CA LYS A 23 -44.64 15.02 29.71
C LYS A 23 -43.71 14.10 28.86
N ARG A 24 -42.58 13.68 29.39
CA ARG A 24 -41.58 12.80 28.69
C ARG A 24 -41.34 11.48 29.42
N GLY A 25 -42.22 11.12 30.39
CA GLY A 25 -42.07 9.90 31.21
C GLY A 25 -42.33 8.63 30.41
N THR A 26 -43.40 8.60 29.61
CA THR A 26 -43.87 7.40 28.92
C THR A 26 -42.89 6.84 27.89
N TYR A 27 -42.33 7.68 27.07
CA TYR A 27 -41.46 7.25 25.97
C TYR A 27 -40.00 7.65 26.16
N SER A 28 -39.66 8.23 27.29
CA SER A 28 -38.28 8.64 27.64
C SER A 28 -37.59 9.53 26.58
N GLY A 29 -38.39 10.21 25.75
CA GLY A 29 -37.90 11.07 24.64
C GLY A 29 -37.51 10.32 23.38
N ARG A 30 -37.76 8.99 23.29
CA ARG A 30 -37.43 8.17 22.11
C ARG A 30 -38.55 8.01 21.09
N GLY A 31 -39.78 8.45 21.46
CA GLY A 31 -40.96 8.26 20.63
C GLY A 31 -41.55 6.86 20.75
N ILE A 32 -42.54 6.57 19.88
CA ILE A 32 -43.28 5.31 19.85
C ILE A 32 -42.57 4.38 18.85
N LYS A 33 -42.71 3.30 18.59
CA LYS A 33 -42.24 2.35 17.58
C LYS A 33 -41.18 2.94 16.61
N GLY A 34 -40.17 2.28 16.34
CA GLY A 34 -39.10 2.71 15.43
C GLY A 34 -37.77 2.10 15.83
N GLN A 35 -36.83 2.06 14.92
CA GLN A 35 -35.54 1.45 15.17
C GLN A 35 -34.78 2.15 16.29
N HIS A 36 -34.85 3.49 16.37
CA HIS A 36 -34.22 4.29 17.43
C HIS A 36 -34.88 4.13 18.82
N ALA A 37 -36.13 3.72 18.86
CA ALA A 37 -36.85 3.55 20.13
C ALA A 37 -36.53 2.22 20.85
N ARG A 38 -36.03 1.23 20.14
CA ARG A 38 -35.72 -0.11 20.64
C ARG A 38 -34.38 -0.16 21.37
N ALA A 39 -34.24 -1.12 22.29
CA ALA A 39 -32.94 -1.43 22.87
C ALA A 39 -31.96 -1.92 21.78
N GLY A 40 -30.69 -1.59 21.90
CA GLY A 40 -29.68 -2.01 20.92
C GLY A 40 -29.73 -1.28 19.58
N ALA A 41 -30.43 -0.16 19.46
CA ALA A 41 -30.53 0.66 18.25
C ALA A 41 -29.19 1.25 17.81
N LYS A 42 -28.34 0.43 17.22
CA LYS A 42 -27.07 0.84 16.62
C LYS A 42 -27.23 0.91 15.11
N PHE A 43 -27.08 2.13 14.55
CA PHE A 43 -27.06 2.33 13.12
C PHE A 43 -25.66 2.16 12.60
N ARG A 44 -25.53 1.47 11.48
CA ARG A 44 -24.27 1.44 10.74
C ARG A 44 -24.09 2.78 10.05
N PRO A 45 -22.88 3.37 10.05
CA PRO A 45 -22.60 4.52 9.22
C PRO A 45 -22.90 4.21 7.74
N ALA A 46 -23.51 5.15 7.03
CA ALA A 46 -23.88 4.97 5.61
C ALA A 46 -22.67 4.61 4.72
N GLU A 47 -21.51 5.16 5.02
CA GLU A 47 -20.24 4.85 4.37
C GLU A 47 -19.90 3.34 4.41
N ARG A 48 -20.25 2.67 5.50
CA ARG A 48 -20.01 1.23 5.64
C ARG A 48 -20.84 0.38 4.68
N GLU A 49 -22.02 0.84 4.31
CA GLU A 49 -22.86 0.16 3.32
C GLU A 49 -22.28 0.31 1.91
N ILE A 50 -21.69 1.47 1.60
CA ILE A 50 -20.99 1.70 0.33
C ILE A 50 -19.75 0.82 0.24
N ILE A 51 -18.92 0.79 1.29
CA ILE A 51 -17.70 -0.02 1.33
C ILE A 51 -18.00 -1.52 1.15
N LYS A 52 -19.12 -2.01 1.73
CA LYS A 52 -19.53 -3.42 1.57
C LYS A 52 -19.94 -3.79 0.17
N LYS A 53 -20.38 -2.84 -0.67
CA LYS A 53 -20.73 -3.06 -2.08
C LYS A 53 -19.49 -3.18 -2.97
N ILE A 54 -18.33 -2.68 -2.52
CA ILE A 54 -17.08 -2.80 -3.28
C ILE A 54 -16.59 -4.25 -3.23
N PRO A 55 -16.32 -4.89 -4.38
CA PRO A 55 -15.78 -6.24 -4.42
C PRO A 55 -14.45 -6.33 -3.65
N LYS A 56 -14.31 -7.31 -2.80
CA LYS A 56 -13.06 -7.55 -2.07
C LYS A 56 -12.03 -8.16 -3.00
N LEU A 57 -10.82 -7.60 -2.99
CA LEU A 57 -9.68 -8.20 -3.68
C LEU A 57 -9.36 -9.56 -3.03
N ARG A 58 -9.42 -10.63 -3.82
CA ARG A 58 -9.09 -11.99 -3.39
C ARG A 58 -7.62 -12.29 -3.67
N GLY A 59 -6.99 -13.10 -2.82
CA GLY A 59 -5.59 -13.51 -2.99
C GLY A 59 -4.54 -12.46 -2.62
N TYR A 60 -4.91 -11.28 -2.14
CA TYR A 60 -3.95 -10.22 -1.76
C TYR A 60 -3.03 -10.61 -0.59
N LYS A 61 -3.41 -11.60 0.20
CA LYS A 61 -2.59 -12.12 1.32
C LYS A 61 -1.52 -13.09 0.85
N PHE A 62 -1.63 -13.63 -0.35
CA PHE A 62 -0.64 -14.55 -0.88
C PHE A 62 0.64 -13.79 -1.25
N LYS A 63 1.70 -14.03 -0.52
CA LYS A 63 3.03 -13.49 -0.80
C LYS A 63 3.87 -14.56 -1.46
N ARG A 64 4.42 -14.25 -2.62
CA ARG A 64 5.36 -15.16 -3.29
C ARG A 64 6.62 -15.32 -2.46
N PHE A 65 7.06 -16.55 -2.25
CA PHE A 65 8.33 -16.85 -1.58
C PHE A 65 9.54 -16.66 -2.53
N ARG A 66 9.36 -16.78 -3.86
CA ARG A 66 10.39 -16.46 -4.85
C ARG A 66 10.27 -15.00 -5.29
N LYS A 67 11.33 -14.23 -5.12
CA LYS A 67 11.44 -12.89 -5.69
C LYS A 67 11.67 -13.02 -7.19
N LYS A 68 10.92 -12.28 -8.02
CA LYS A 68 11.19 -12.18 -9.45
C LYS A 68 12.44 -11.34 -9.67
N PRO A 69 13.36 -11.74 -10.56
CA PRO A 69 14.48 -10.89 -10.96
C PRO A 69 13.94 -9.65 -11.69
N ALA A 70 14.64 -8.54 -11.55
CA ALA A 70 14.41 -7.35 -12.36
C ALA A 70 14.81 -7.67 -13.81
N VAL A 71 14.03 -7.19 -14.75
CA VAL A 71 14.22 -7.47 -16.17
C VAL A 71 14.74 -6.22 -16.88
N VAL A 72 15.81 -6.38 -17.63
CA VAL A 72 16.41 -5.32 -18.47
C VAL A 72 16.67 -5.86 -19.86
N ASN A 73 16.38 -5.08 -20.89
CA ASN A 73 16.62 -5.45 -22.27
C ASN A 73 17.98 -4.94 -22.79
N LEU A 74 18.54 -5.61 -23.79
CA LEU A 74 19.82 -5.21 -24.39
C LEU A 74 19.79 -3.79 -24.98
N ASP A 75 18.67 -3.37 -25.59
CA ASP A 75 18.49 -2.03 -26.14
C ASP A 75 18.60 -0.92 -25.08
N GLN A 76 18.12 -1.18 -23.86
CA GLN A 76 18.24 -0.23 -22.75
C GLN A 76 19.68 -0.10 -22.27
N ILE A 77 20.40 -1.22 -22.21
CA ILE A 77 21.80 -1.24 -21.83
C ILE A 77 22.64 -0.52 -22.88
N GLU A 78 22.40 -0.77 -24.17
CA GLU A 78 23.14 -0.14 -25.26
C GLU A 78 23.03 1.39 -25.29
N ARG A 79 21.83 1.92 -24.99
CA ARG A 79 21.61 3.38 -24.89
C ARG A 79 22.35 4.01 -23.70
N SER A 80 22.53 3.27 -22.61
CA SER A 80 23.10 3.81 -21.38
C SER A 80 24.55 3.48 -21.16
N ALA A 81 25.09 2.46 -21.82
CA ALA A 81 26.47 1.98 -21.65
C ALA A 81 27.42 2.63 -22.65
N LYS A 82 28.67 2.78 -22.23
CA LYS A 82 29.79 3.15 -23.06
C LYS A 82 30.62 1.93 -23.42
N ILE A 83 31.44 2.04 -24.45
CA ILE A 83 32.39 0.99 -24.85
C ILE A 83 33.34 0.69 -23.68
N GLY A 84 33.45 -0.57 -23.30
CA GLY A 84 34.32 -1.03 -22.20
C GLY A 84 33.69 -1.00 -20.81
N ASP A 85 32.40 -0.58 -20.65
CA ASP A 85 31.72 -0.60 -19.39
C ASP A 85 31.47 -2.05 -18.91
N THR A 86 31.53 -2.25 -17.58
CA THR A 86 31.13 -3.51 -16.94
C THR A 86 29.74 -3.36 -16.35
N VAL A 87 28.78 -4.05 -16.92
CA VAL A 87 27.38 -4.03 -16.46
C VAL A 87 27.20 -4.95 -15.25
N THR A 88 26.94 -4.35 -14.09
CA THR A 88 26.62 -5.02 -12.83
C THR A 88 25.24 -4.61 -12.35
N PRO A 89 24.59 -5.33 -11.40
CA PRO A 89 23.35 -4.89 -10.81
C PRO A 89 23.44 -3.51 -10.15
N ALA A 90 24.60 -3.14 -9.59
CA ALA A 90 24.85 -1.80 -9.03
C ALA A 90 24.85 -0.74 -10.13
N TRP A 91 25.59 -0.97 -11.21
CA TRP A 91 25.65 -0.09 -12.37
C TRP A 91 24.25 0.16 -12.98
N LEU A 92 23.43 -0.90 -13.07
CA LEU A 92 22.04 -0.79 -13.57
C LEU A 92 21.15 0.05 -12.64
N ALA A 93 21.36 -0.04 -11.33
CA ALA A 93 20.62 0.76 -10.36
C ALA A 93 21.05 2.24 -10.39
N GLU A 94 22.32 2.54 -10.57
CA GLU A 94 22.85 3.91 -10.70
C GLU A 94 22.32 4.61 -11.96
N ARG A 95 22.12 3.85 -13.04
CA ARG A 95 21.54 4.38 -14.28
C ARG A 95 20.00 4.41 -14.28
N GLY A 96 19.36 4.01 -13.18
CA GLY A 96 17.90 3.99 -13.05
C GLY A 96 17.20 2.94 -13.90
N LEU A 97 17.93 1.95 -14.45
CA LEU A 97 17.35 0.84 -15.21
C LEU A 97 16.73 -0.23 -14.31
N VAL A 98 17.14 -0.28 -13.05
CA VAL A 98 16.64 -1.20 -12.03
C VAL A 98 16.44 -0.46 -10.72
N GLU A 99 15.29 -0.63 -10.10
CA GLU A 99 14.99 -0.05 -8.79
C GLU A 99 15.50 -0.94 -7.66
N ARG A 100 16.00 -0.31 -6.59
CA ARG A 100 16.39 -1.02 -5.37
C ARG A 100 15.15 -1.46 -4.60
N ALA A 101 15.02 -2.73 -4.32
CA ALA A 101 13.92 -3.27 -3.53
C ALA A 101 14.30 -3.33 -2.05
N GLY A 102 13.72 -2.45 -1.22
CA GLY A 102 13.99 -2.41 0.22
C GLY A 102 15.47 -2.17 0.57
N GLY A 103 16.18 -1.31 -0.19
CA GLY A 103 17.58 -0.99 0.03
C GLY A 103 18.58 -2.02 -0.53
N SER A 104 18.13 -3.20 -0.96
CA SER A 104 18.97 -4.24 -1.57
C SER A 104 18.87 -4.23 -3.10
N LEU A 105 19.95 -4.65 -3.76
CA LEU A 105 19.96 -4.85 -5.20
C LEU A 105 19.21 -6.14 -5.54
N PRO A 106 18.22 -6.11 -6.45
CA PRO A 106 17.54 -7.31 -6.89
C PRO A 106 18.44 -8.14 -7.82
N ALA A 107 18.17 -9.44 -7.93
CA ALA A 107 18.72 -10.25 -9.02
C ALA A 107 18.24 -9.66 -10.35
N VAL A 108 19.13 -9.63 -11.36
CA VAL A 108 18.82 -9.04 -12.65
C VAL A 108 18.88 -10.10 -13.75
N LYS A 109 17.89 -10.09 -14.64
CA LYS A 109 17.83 -10.95 -15.82
C LYS A 109 17.79 -10.12 -17.10
N ILE A 110 18.76 -10.34 -17.97
CA ILE A 110 18.87 -9.64 -19.25
C ILE A 110 18.09 -10.40 -20.33
N LEU A 111 17.25 -9.67 -21.07
CA LEU A 111 16.46 -10.18 -22.17
C LEU A 111 17.03 -9.71 -23.51
N GLY A 112 16.86 -10.55 -24.55
CA GLY A 112 17.47 -10.39 -25.87
C GLY A 112 16.74 -9.42 -26.83
N ARG A 113 15.95 -8.45 -26.32
CA ARG A 113 15.37 -7.42 -27.15
C ARG A 113 16.45 -6.38 -27.49
N GLY A 114 16.59 -6.06 -28.77
CA GLY A 114 17.65 -5.18 -29.27
C GLY A 114 18.91 -5.93 -29.74
N THR A 115 19.89 -5.19 -30.13
CA THR A 115 21.24 -5.63 -30.52
C THR A 115 22.27 -5.02 -29.57
N LEU A 116 23.37 -5.63 -29.38
CA LEU A 116 24.47 -5.11 -28.58
C LEU A 116 25.67 -4.99 -29.52
N ALA A 117 25.95 -3.79 -29.99
CA ALA A 117 27.09 -3.50 -30.88
C ALA A 117 28.39 -3.18 -30.14
N LYS A 118 28.30 -2.91 -28.81
CA LYS A 118 29.43 -2.48 -27.98
C LYS A 118 30.03 -3.67 -27.22
N GLY A 119 31.34 -3.76 -27.17
CA GLY A 119 32.07 -4.68 -26.32
C GLY A 119 31.84 -4.34 -24.83
N ILE A 120 30.81 -4.92 -24.22
CA ILE A 120 30.39 -4.68 -22.86
C ILE A 120 30.59 -5.97 -22.06
N ALA A 121 31.23 -5.88 -20.93
CA ALA A 121 31.37 -7.00 -19.99
C ALA A 121 30.17 -7.07 -19.03
N PHE A 122 29.72 -8.28 -18.65
CA PHE A 122 28.61 -8.49 -17.74
C PHE A 122 29.08 -9.26 -16.51
N LYS A 123 28.67 -8.80 -15.31
CA LYS A 123 29.04 -9.43 -14.05
C LYS A 123 27.84 -9.52 -13.09
N GLY A 124 27.55 -10.70 -12.57
CA GLY A 124 26.49 -10.89 -11.58
C GLY A 124 25.05 -10.74 -12.13
N VAL A 125 24.83 -11.03 -13.41
CA VAL A 125 23.54 -10.98 -14.09
C VAL A 125 23.20 -12.31 -14.76
N GLU A 126 21.91 -12.63 -14.84
CA GLU A 126 21.41 -13.79 -15.57
C GLU A 126 21.01 -13.38 -17.00
N PHE A 127 21.14 -14.30 -17.94
CA PHE A 127 20.72 -14.10 -19.33
C PHE A 127 19.58 -15.02 -19.72
N SER A 128 18.69 -14.53 -20.56
CA SER A 128 17.74 -15.38 -21.29
C SER A 128 18.47 -16.10 -22.44
N ALA A 129 17.89 -17.18 -22.94
CA ALA A 129 18.47 -17.96 -24.06
C ALA A 129 18.73 -17.07 -25.30
N SER A 130 17.78 -16.18 -25.60
CA SER A 130 17.93 -15.22 -26.72
C SER A 130 19.00 -14.15 -26.46
N ALA A 131 19.17 -13.69 -25.23
CA ALA A 131 20.20 -12.75 -24.88
C ALA A 131 21.61 -13.37 -24.98
N LYS A 132 21.76 -14.60 -24.48
CA LYS A 132 23.04 -15.34 -24.60
C LYS A 132 23.54 -15.45 -26.04
N LYS A 133 22.63 -15.77 -26.98
CA LYS A 133 22.98 -15.88 -28.41
C LYS A 133 23.47 -14.55 -29.02
N LYS A 134 23.07 -13.42 -28.46
CA LYS A 134 23.44 -12.07 -28.96
C LYS A 134 24.64 -11.48 -28.25
N THR A 135 25.04 -12.01 -27.12
CA THR A 135 26.17 -11.54 -26.30
C THR A 135 27.39 -12.47 -26.36
N ALA A 136 27.22 -13.67 -26.90
CA ALA A 136 28.33 -14.58 -27.26
C ALA A 136 28.95 -14.17 -28.58
#